data_b2757f66b01a6091b6380c73be0ae321
#
_entry.id   b2757f66b01a6091b6380c73be0ae321
#
_cell.length_a   1.000
_cell.length_b   1.000
_cell.length_c   1.000
_cell.angle_alpha   90.00
_cell.angle_beta   90.00
_cell.angle_gamma   90.00
#
_symmetry.space_group_name_H-M   'P 1'
#
loop_
_entity.id
_entity.type
_entity.pdbx_description
1 polymer ?
#
loop_
_entity_poly.entity_id
_entity_poly.type
_entity_poly.pdbx_seq_one_letter_code
_entity_poly.pdbx_strand_id
1 'polypeptide(L)'
;SVTLQVTGATGTQVLSFVSGVKSSAIAFAINRVSDSTGVSAAVTSAGNPSSGITLSSTGYGSKQFVSVTVLGDPSTFVTKTAAGAQQNRAIGQDALATINGAKAIGDGLNVSVSSPSLNMSLNLDAGFGVGSESFTITGGGALFPLGAQVQTNQQVNLAIGSVAAS
;
A
#
# COMPACT_ATOMS: atom_id res chain seq x y z
N SER A 1 0.98 -3.91 -32.13
CA SER A 1 1.09 -4.77 -30.93
C SER A 1 2.00 -4.12 -29.92
N VAL A 2 1.70 -4.30 -28.64
CA VAL A 2 2.55 -3.85 -27.55
C VAL A 2 2.82 -5.04 -26.63
N THR A 3 4.06 -5.15 -26.17
CA THR A 3 4.46 -6.12 -25.15
C THR A 3 4.88 -5.39 -23.91
N LEU A 4 4.22 -5.71 -22.78
CA LEU A 4 4.46 -5.08 -21.49
C LEU A 4 5.11 -6.11 -20.55
N GLN A 5 6.17 -5.68 -19.90
CA GLN A 5 6.73 -6.37 -18.73
C GLN A 5 6.19 -5.71 -17.48
N VAL A 6 5.39 -6.43 -16.71
CA VAL A 6 4.80 -5.97 -15.46
C VAL A 6 5.53 -6.61 -14.30
N THR A 7 6.07 -5.81 -13.42
CA THR A 7 6.86 -6.25 -12.26
C THR A 7 6.32 -5.61 -10.98
N GLY A 8 6.14 -6.40 -9.98
CA GLY A 8 5.81 -5.97 -8.63
C GLY A 8 6.58 -6.77 -7.58
N ALA A 9 6.18 -6.67 -6.33
CA ALA A 9 6.90 -7.23 -5.19
C ALA A 9 7.02 -8.78 -5.22
N THR A 10 6.11 -9.48 -5.90
CA THR A 10 6.09 -10.94 -5.95
C THR A 10 6.71 -11.53 -7.22
N GLY A 11 6.89 -10.74 -8.27
CA GLY A 11 7.54 -11.23 -9.48
C GLY A 11 7.27 -10.40 -10.73
N THR A 12 7.61 -10.98 -11.86
CA THR A 12 7.53 -10.35 -13.19
C THR A 12 6.77 -11.23 -14.16
N GLN A 13 5.92 -10.61 -14.98
CA GLN A 13 5.22 -11.27 -16.08
C GLN A 13 5.30 -10.42 -17.36
N VAL A 14 5.33 -11.08 -18.50
CA VAL A 14 5.33 -10.44 -19.82
C VAL A 14 3.99 -10.71 -20.49
N LEU A 15 3.31 -9.64 -20.88
CA LEU A 15 1.98 -9.66 -21.49
C LEU A 15 2.05 -9.00 -22.88
N SER A 16 1.55 -9.67 -23.91
CA SER A 16 1.50 -9.15 -25.27
C SER A 16 0.06 -8.85 -25.70
N PHE A 17 -0.13 -7.71 -26.30
CA PHE A 17 -1.44 -7.24 -26.74
C PHE A 17 -1.39 -6.85 -28.22
N VAL A 18 -2.47 -7.16 -28.92
CA VAL A 18 -2.65 -6.73 -30.32
C VAL A 18 -3.01 -5.23 -30.38
N SER A 19 -2.76 -4.63 -31.52
CA SER A 19 -3.15 -3.23 -31.76
C SER A 19 -4.67 -3.05 -31.63
N GLY A 20 -5.10 -1.99 -30.95
CA GLY A 20 -6.51 -1.67 -30.75
C GLY A 20 -7.20 -2.43 -29.62
N VAL A 21 -6.45 -3.17 -28.78
CA VAL A 21 -6.99 -3.81 -27.60
C VAL A 21 -7.56 -2.76 -26.62
N LYS A 22 -8.70 -3.05 -26.02
CA LYS A 22 -9.34 -2.16 -25.04
C LYS A 22 -8.59 -2.17 -23.70
N SER A 23 -8.58 -1.04 -23.00
CA SER A 23 -7.97 -0.91 -21.66
C SER A 23 -8.53 -1.93 -20.68
N SER A 24 -9.81 -2.28 -20.78
CA SER A 24 -10.44 -3.30 -19.94
C SER A 24 -9.82 -4.71 -20.13
N ALA A 25 -9.45 -5.06 -21.35
CA ALA A 25 -8.81 -6.34 -21.63
C ALA A 25 -7.36 -6.36 -21.11
N ILE A 26 -6.65 -5.22 -21.17
CA ILE A 26 -5.32 -5.06 -20.57
C ILE A 26 -5.42 -5.20 -19.05
N ALA A 27 -6.35 -4.50 -18.41
CA ALA A 27 -6.58 -4.59 -16.97
C ALA A 27 -6.93 -6.02 -16.55
N PHE A 28 -7.79 -6.70 -17.29
CA PHE A 28 -8.14 -8.10 -17.02
C PHE A 28 -6.91 -9.03 -17.10
N ALA A 29 -6.08 -8.88 -18.13
CA ALA A 29 -4.88 -9.69 -18.31
C ALA A 29 -3.87 -9.48 -17.17
N ILE A 30 -3.68 -8.22 -16.70
CA ILE A 30 -2.81 -7.91 -15.57
C ILE A 30 -3.38 -8.53 -14.29
N ASN A 31 -4.68 -8.44 -14.04
CA ASN A 31 -5.33 -9.01 -12.86
C ASN A 31 -5.24 -10.55 -12.82
N ARG A 32 -5.20 -11.20 -13.95
CA ARG A 32 -4.99 -12.67 -14.02
C ARG A 32 -3.61 -13.12 -13.52
N VAL A 33 -2.64 -12.24 -13.53
CA VAL A 33 -1.28 -12.50 -13.06
C VAL A 33 -0.93 -11.72 -11.79
N SER A 34 -1.94 -11.16 -11.12
CA SER A 34 -1.74 -10.34 -9.92
C SER A 34 -1.09 -11.10 -8.77
N ASP A 35 -1.43 -12.37 -8.57
CA ASP A 35 -0.82 -13.20 -7.51
C ASP A 35 0.67 -13.43 -7.75
N SER A 36 1.07 -13.54 -9.02
CA SER A 36 2.48 -13.78 -9.38
C SER A 36 3.30 -12.50 -9.52
N THR A 37 2.66 -11.36 -9.70
CA THR A 37 3.34 -10.06 -9.85
C THR A 37 3.21 -9.14 -8.63
N GLY A 38 2.11 -9.25 -7.89
CA GLY A 38 1.75 -8.29 -6.86
C GLY A 38 1.21 -6.98 -7.43
N VAL A 39 0.73 -6.98 -8.68
CA VAL A 39 0.18 -5.80 -9.37
C VAL A 39 -1.26 -6.07 -9.76
N SER A 40 -2.13 -5.13 -9.47
CA SER A 40 -3.53 -5.09 -9.90
C SER A 40 -3.79 -3.92 -10.85
N ALA A 41 -4.84 -4.03 -11.65
CA ALA A 41 -5.22 -3.01 -12.61
C ALA A 41 -6.72 -2.74 -12.56
N ALA A 42 -7.10 -1.48 -12.70
CA ALA A 42 -8.48 -1.04 -12.85
C ALA A 42 -8.61 -0.08 -14.04
N VAL A 43 -9.74 -0.09 -14.71
CA VAL A 43 -10.05 0.91 -15.74
C VAL A 43 -10.30 2.25 -15.06
N THR A 44 -9.67 3.31 -15.53
CA THR A 44 -9.72 4.65 -14.90
C THR A 44 -11.15 5.19 -14.83
N SER A 45 -11.98 4.90 -15.84
CA SER A 45 -13.41 5.24 -15.83
C SER A 45 -14.23 4.01 -16.19
N ALA A 46 -15.04 3.53 -15.26
CA ALA A 46 -15.87 2.33 -15.43
C ALA A 46 -16.85 2.43 -16.62
N GLY A 47 -17.31 3.63 -16.96
CA GLY A 47 -18.17 3.89 -18.10
C GLY A 47 -17.46 3.98 -19.46
N ASN A 48 -16.13 4.01 -19.48
CA ASN A 48 -15.32 4.12 -20.69
C ASN A 48 -14.16 3.11 -20.69
N PRO A 49 -14.35 1.93 -21.28
CA PRO A 49 -13.31 0.89 -21.35
C PRO A 49 -12.02 1.28 -22.06
N SER A 50 -12.00 2.42 -22.71
CA SER A 50 -10.82 2.99 -23.39
C SER A 50 -10.19 4.16 -22.65
N SER A 51 -10.64 4.47 -21.44
CA SER A 51 -10.18 5.63 -20.65
C SER A 51 -8.77 5.52 -20.09
N GLY A 52 -8.09 4.40 -20.28
CA GLY A 52 -6.81 4.09 -19.62
C GLY A 52 -6.98 3.13 -18.44
N ILE A 53 -5.87 2.79 -17.82
CA ILE A 53 -5.84 1.91 -16.65
C ILE A 53 -5.03 2.53 -15.53
N THR A 54 -5.47 2.28 -14.32
CA THR A 54 -4.71 2.56 -13.09
C THR A 54 -4.09 1.26 -12.60
N LEU A 55 -2.79 1.29 -12.32
CA LEU A 55 -2.03 0.17 -11.79
C LEU A 55 -1.72 0.42 -10.32
N SER A 56 -1.89 -0.60 -9.50
CA SER A 56 -1.64 -0.53 -8.07
C SER A 56 -0.94 -1.80 -7.59
N SER A 57 -0.14 -1.68 -6.53
CA SER A 57 0.35 -2.87 -5.83
C SER A 57 -0.81 -3.53 -5.06
N THR A 58 -0.77 -4.84 -4.92
CA THR A 58 -1.77 -5.59 -4.14
C THR A 58 -1.58 -5.45 -2.63
N GLY A 59 -0.39 -5.02 -2.19
CA GLY A 59 -0.05 -4.76 -0.79
C GLY A 59 0.33 -3.30 -0.56
N TYR A 60 0.54 -2.95 0.71
CA TYR A 60 0.92 -1.63 1.18
C TYR A 60 2.37 -1.61 1.66
N GLY A 61 3.00 -0.45 1.63
CA GLY A 61 4.30 -0.21 2.21
C GLY A 61 5.44 -0.03 1.21
N SER A 62 6.59 0.34 1.72
CA SER A 62 7.79 0.66 0.94
C SER A 62 8.42 -0.55 0.23
N LYS A 63 8.05 -1.76 0.65
CA LYS A 63 8.46 -3.02 -0.02
C LYS A 63 7.61 -3.33 -1.25
N GLN A 64 6.48 -2.65 -1.41
CA GLN A 64 5.58 -2.81 -2.54
C GLN A 64 5.93 -1.81 -3.64
N PHE A 65 5.86 -2.26 -4.88
CA PHE A 65 6.07 -1.39 -6.03
C PHE A 65 5.32 -1.91 -7.25
N VAL A 66 5.12 -1.03 -8.20
CA VAL A 66 4.62 -1.34 -9.55
C VAL A 66 5.63 -0.82 -10.54
N SER A 67 6.07 -1.66 -11.45
CA SER A 67 6.91 -1.28 -12.57
C SER A 67 6.36 -1.83 -13.87
N VAL A 68 6.25 -0.99 -14.89
CA VAL A 68 5.83 -1.40 -16.23
C VAL A 68 6.86 -0.93 -17.23
N THR A 69 7.39 -1.87 -17.99
CA THR A 69 8.34 -1.62 -19.06
C THR A 69 7.76 -2.09 -20.38
N VAL A 70 7.80 -1.22 -21.39
CA VAL A 70 7.42 -1.59 -22.75
C VAL A 70 8.59 -2.28 -23.42
N LEU A 71 8.35 -3.51 -23.89
CA LEU A 71 9.32 -4.26 -24.66
C LEU A 71 9.04 -3.97 -26.16
N GLY A 72 9.84 -3.10 -26.76
CA GLY A 72 9.68 -2.61 -28.14
C GLY A 72 9.62 -1.10 -28.20
N ASP A 73 8.67 -0.55 -28.94
CA ASP A 73 8.51 0.90 -29.07
C ASP A 73 7.89 1.52 -27.81
N PRO A 74 8.64 2.30 -27.02
CA PRO A 74 8.16 2.86 -25.75
C PRO A 74 7.03 3.88 -25.93
N SER A 75 6.79 4.39 -27.13
CA SER A 75 5.71 5.35 -27.40
C SER A 75 4.32 4.69 -27.42
N THR A 76 4.25 3.37 -27.49
CA THR A 76 2.99 2.62 -27.62
C THR A 76 2.20 2.51 -26.32
N PHE A 77 2.87 2.67 -25.19
CA PHE A 77 2.24 2.64 -23.87
C PHE A 77 3.02 3.50 -22.89
N VAL A 78 2.38 4.50 -22.32
CA VAL A 78 3.01 5.45 -21.40
C VAL A 78 2.33 5.38 -20.05
N THR A 79 3.12 5.22 -19.00
CA THR A 79 2.66 5.30 -17.61
C THR A 79 3.00 6.65 -17.00
N LYS A 80 2.11 7.13 -16.13
CA LYS A 80 2.27 8.41 -15.42
C LYS A 80 1.92 8.22 -13.95
N THR A 81 2.52 9.04 -13.11
CA THR A 81 2.09 9.18 -11.71
C THR A 81 0.71 9.85 -11.63
N ALA A 82 0.07 9.82 -10.45
CA ALA A 82 -1.16 10.57 -10.19
C ALA A 82 -0.98 12.08 -10.41
N ALA A 83 0.23 12.61 -10.23
CA ALA A 83 0.58 13.99 -10.52
C ALA A 83 0.82 14.29 -12.02
N GLY A 84 0.69 13.27 -12.90
CA GLY A 84 0.83 13.41 -14.35
C GLY A 84 2.27 13.32 -14.88
N ALA A 85 3.27 13.14 -14.01
CA ALA A 85 4.66 12.96 -14.45
C ALA A 85 4.86 11.57 -15.07
N GLN A 86 5.56 11.51 -16.19
CA GLN A 86 5.87 10.25 -16.84
C GLN A 86 6.84 9.44 -15.97
N GLN A 87 6.42 8.24 -15.61
CA GLN A 87 7.20 7.34 -14.77
C GLN A 87 6.79 5.89 -15.02
N ASN A 88 7.76 5.00 -15.07
CA ASN A 88 7.52 3.58 -15.31
C ASN A 88 7.57 2.73 -14.02
N ARG A 89 7.84 3.34 -12.87
CA ARG A 89 7.90 2.67 -11.56
C ARG A 89 7.36 3.58 -10.48
N ALA A 90 6.49 3.04 -9.63
CA ALA A 90 5.99 3.66 -8.41
C ALA A 90 6.28 2.74 -7.21
N ILE A 91 6.68 3.31 -6.09
CA ILE A 91 7.00 2.60 -4.85
C ILE A 91 5.98 3.00 -3.78
N GLY A 92 5.48 2.03 -3.04
CA GLY A 92 4.60 2.26 -1.91
C GLY A 92 5.30 2.96 -0.73
N GLN A 93 4.51 3.42 0.23
CA GLN A 93 5.00 4.09 1.42
C GLN A 93 4.50 3.34 2.66
N ASP A 94 5.33 3.33 3.70
CA ASP A 94 4.94 2.80 5.00
C ASP A 94 4.10 3.81 5.77
N ALA A 95 3.23 3.30 6.62
CA ALA A 95 2.42 4.13 7.51
C ALA A 95 3.31 4.98 8.42
N LEU A 96 2.97 6.26 8.55
CA LEU A 96 3.59 7.17 9.49
C LEU A 96 2.61 7.42 10.65
N ALA A 97 3.04 7.03 11.84
CA ALA A 97 2.22 7.18 13.03
C ALA A 97 3.03 7.65 14.24
N THR A 98 2.35 8.28 15.18
CA THR A 98 2.86 8.55 16.52
C THR A 98 1.93 7.90 17.54
N ILE A 99 2.51 7.25 18.53
CA ILE A 99 1.78 6.59 19.61
C ILE A 99 2.26 7.19 20.93
N ASN A 100 1.36 7.84 21.68
CA ASN A 100 1.71 8.60 22.88
C ASN A 100 2.87 9.60 22.67
N GLY A 101 2.88 10.27 21.52
CA GLY A 101 3.93 11.23 21.17
C GLY A 101 5.25 10.60 20.68
N ALA A 102 5.40 9.29 20.76
CA ALA A 102 6.57 8.58 20.22
C ALA A 102 6.33 8.18 18.77
N LYS A 103 7.32 8.40 17.91
CA LYS A 103 7.26 7.98 16.51
C LYS A 103 7.27 6.45 16.43
N ALA A 104 6.26 5.90 15.79
CA ALA A 104 6.18 4.46 15.53
C ALA A 104 6.98 4.08 14.27
N ILE A 105 7.41 2.83 14.21
CA ILE A 105 8.03 2.24 13.01
C ILE A 105 6.92 1.61 12.18
N GLY A 106 6.80 2.06 10.93
CA GLY A 106 5.86 1.51 9.95
C GLY A 106 6.50 0.43 9.08
N ASP A 107 5.74 -0.62 8.79
CA ASP A 107 6.01 -1.61 7.75
C ASP A 107 4.67 -1.91 7.05
N GLY A 108 4.41 -1.24 5.94
CA GLY A 108 3.09 -1.23 5.32
C GLY A 108 2.06 -0.56 6.22
N LEU A 109 0.99 -1.25 6.55
CA LEU A 109 -0.05 -0.83 7.49
C LEU A 109 0.22 -1.28 8.95
N ASN A 110 1.30 -2.01 9.19
CA ASN A 110 1.70 -2.38 10.53
C ASN A 110 2.57 -1.27 11.12
N VAL A 111 2.22 -0.78 12.29
CA VAL A 111 2.99 0.21 13.04
C VAL A 111 3.35 -0.35 14.41
N SER A 112 4.59 -0.18 14.80
CA SER A 112 5.09 -0.68 16.08
C SER A 112 5.82 0.40 16.86
N VAL A 113 5.67 0.37 18.17
CA VAL A 113 6.44 1.17 19.11
C VAL A 113 7.02 0.28 20.18
N SER A 114 8.26 0.51 20.53
CA SER A 114 8.94 -0.16 21.62
C SER A 114 9.59 0.88 22.52
N SER A 115 9.15 0.93 23.77
CA SER A 115 9.69 1.80 24.80
C SER A 115 9.74 1.03 26.13
N PRO A 116 10.45 1.53 27.15
CA PRO A 116 10.48 0.87 28.46
C PRO A 116 9.09 0.67 29.10
N SER A 117 8.12 1.52 28.75
CA SER A 117 6.76 1.51 29.32
C SER A 117 5.71 0.90 28.39
N LEU A 118 6.00 0.79 27.08
CA LEU A 118 5.03 0.35 26.08
C LEU A 118 5.73 -0.37 24.93
N ASN A 119 5.35 -1.61 24.71
CA ASN A 119 5.73 -2.39 23.55
C ASN A 119 4.47 -2.89 22.87
N MET A 120 4.17 -2.35 21.69
CA MET A 120 2.95 -2.72 20.97
C MET A 120 3.14 -2.66 19.46
N SER A 121 2.31 -3.43 18.78
CA SER A 121 2.17 -3.44 17.33
C SER A 121 0.69 -3.33 16.96
N LEU A 122 0.37 -2.45 16.02
CA LEU A 122 -0.98 -2.21 15.53
C LEU A 122 -1.01 -2.44 14.03
N ASN A 123 -2.04 -3.11 13.56
CA ASN A 123 -2.33 -3.21 12.14
C ASN A 123 -3.44 -2.21 11.80
N LEU A 124 -3.12 -1.25 10.93
CA LEU A 124 -4.04 -0.20 10.54
C LEU A 124 -4.98 -0.71 9.46
N ASP A 125 -6.24 -0.29 9.53
CA ASP A 125 -7.18 -0.50 8.42
C ASP A 125 -6.82 0.41 7.25
N ALA A 126 -6.87 -0.12 6.02
CA ALA A 126 -6.56 0.65 4.82
C ALA A 126 -7.51 1.85 4.60
N GLY A 127 -8.72 1.76 5.12
CA GLY A 127 -9.73 2.82 5.05
C GLY A 127 -9.62 3.86 6.16
N PHE A 128 -8.71 3.70 7.12
CA PHE A 128 -8.58 4.64 8.24
C PHE A 128 -8.21 6.06 7.79
N GLY A 129 -7.40 6.18 6.75
CA GLY A 129 -6.95 7.47 6.22
C GLY A 129 -6.03 8.22 7.18
N VAL A 130 -6.06 9.55 7.11
CA VAL A 130 -5.35 10.44 8.02
C VAL A 130 -6.28 10.82 9.16
N GLY A 131 -5.90 10.50 10.39
CA GLY A 131 -6.74 10.76 11.56
C GLY A 131 -6.04 10.43 12.87
N SER A 132 -6.77 10.51 13.94
CA SER A 132 -6.32 10.12 15.28
C SER A 132 -7.42 9.35 15.99
N GLU A 133 -7.03 8.27 16.65
CA GLU A 133 -7.90 7.47 17.50
C GLU A 133 -7.27 7.29 18.86
N SER A 134 -8.11 7.13 19.87
CA SER A 134 -7.68 6.83 21.22
C SER A 134 -8.31 5.53 21.71
N PHE A 135 -7.53 4.72 22.38
CA PHE A 135 -8.02 3.51 23.02
C PHE A 135 -7.33 3.33 24.37
N THR A 136 -7.99 2.62 25.26
CA THR A 136 -7.46 2.34 26.58
C THR A 136 -7.09 0.86 26.69
N ILE A 137 -5.89 0.57 27.14
CA ILE A 137 -5.47 -0.80 27.42
C ILE A 137 -6.00 -1.18 28.81
N THR A 138 -7.08 -1.97 28.83
CA THR A 138 -7.70 -2.46 30.06
C THR A 138 -7.35 -3.92 30.28
N GLY A 139 -6.21 -4.16 30.93
CA GLY A 139 -5.76 -5.51 31.25
C GLY A 139 -4.96 -6.18 30.14
N GLY A 140 -4.17 -7.14 30.51
CA GLY A 140 -3.29 -7.89 29.62
C GLY A 140 -1.84 -7.75 30.03
N GLY A 141 -1.44 -8.53 30.93
CA GLY A 141 -0.10 -8.74 31.42
C GLY A 141 -0.21 -9.66 32.63
N ALA A 142 0.77 -10.53 32.83
CA ALA A 142 0.82 -11.29 34.07
C ALA A 142 0.73 -10.30 35.23
N LEU A 143 -0.34 -10.39 36.00
CA LEU A 143 -0.48 -9.71 37.28
C LEU A 143 0.60 -10.28 38.23
N PHE A 144 1.73 -9.60 38.27
CA PHE A 144 2.63 -9.75 39.38
C PHE A 144 2.15 -8.79 40.47
N PRO A 145 1.59 -9.29 41.59
CA PRO A 145 1.20 -8.42 42.69
C PRO A 145 2.47 -7.99 43.44
N LEU A 146 3.12 -6.99 42.95
CA LEU A 146 4.14 -6.23 43.67
C LEU A 146 3.53 -4.89 44.06
N GLY A 147 2.84 -4.88 45.18
CA GLY A 147 2.50 -3.75 46.03
C GLY A 147 2.19 -2.41 45.38
N ALA A 148 0.96 -1.94 45.62
CA ALA A 148 0.48 -0.55 45.58
C ALA A 148 0.59 0.23 44.26
N GLN A 149 -0.60 0.39 43.66
CA GLN A 149 -0.99 1.36 42.63
C GLN A 149 -0.59 1.05 41.19
N VAL A 150 -1.43 0.24 40.58
CA VAL A 150 -1.60 0.22 39.12
C VAL A 150 -2.37 1.50 38.74
N GLN A 151 -1.72 2.44 38.08
CA GLN A 151 -2.42 3.57 37.44
C GLN A 151 -3.08 3.07 36.16
N THR A 152 -4.40 3.06 36.14
CA THR A 152 -5.27 2.50 35.10
C THR A 152 -5.47 3.40 33.88
N ASN A 153 -4.67 4.42 33.65
CA ASN A 153 -4.87 5.38 32.55
C ASN A 153 -3.63 5.46 31.63
N GLN A 154 -3.41 4.43 30.85
CA GLN A 154 -2.58 4.59 29.66
C GLN A 154 -3.50 4.82 28.46
N GLN A 155 -3.78 6.08 28.17
CA GLN A 155 -4.39 6.48 26.89
C GLN A 155 -3.33 6.46 25.80
N VAL A 156 -3.58 5.71 24.74
CA VAL A 156 -2.72 5.67 23.56
C VAL A 156 -3.37 6.53 22.48
N ASN A 157 -2.73 7.64 22.11
CA ASN A 157 -3.13 8.48 21.00
C ASN A 157 -2.36 8.07 19.76
N LEU A 158 -3.08 7.66 18.72
CA LEU A 158 -2.53 7.29 17.43
C LEU A 158 -2.83 8.41 16.42
N ALA A 159 -1.80 9.06 15.91
CA ALA A 159 -1.90 10.01 14.81
C ALA A 159 -1.23 9.42 13.56
N ILE A 160 -1.96 9.35 12.45
CA ILE A 160 -1.53 8.69 11.23
C ILE A 160 -1.43 9.71 10.09
N GLY A 161 -0.26 9.75 9.46
CA GLY A 161 -0.05 10.48 8.21
C GLY A 161 -0.56 9.70 6.99
N SER A 162 -0.61 10.36 5.83
CA SER A 162 -1.10 9.76 4.60
C SER A 162 -0.28 8.52 4.19
N VAL A 163 -0.96 7.41 3.97
CA VAL A 163 -0.39 6.13 3.52
C VAL A 163 -0.72 5.82 2.06
N ALA A 164 -1.37 6.73 1.37
CA ALA A 164 -1.74 6.53 -0.03
C ALA A 164 -0.49 6.53 -0.92
N ALA A 165 -0.22 5.40 -1.56
CA ALA A 165 0.62 5.33 -2.74
C ALA A 165 -0.25 5.64 -3.96
N SER A 166 0.00 6.76 -4.56
CA SER A 166 -0.65 7.19 -5.81
C SER A 166 0.36 7.27 -6.93
#